data_5578b392ce1e60ed9904cd7c2523ca64
#
_entry.id   5578b392ce1e60ed9904cd7c2523ca64
#
_cell.length_a   1.000
_cell.length_b   1.000
_cell.length_c   1.000
_cell.angle_alpha   90.00
_cell.angle_beta   90.00
_cell.angle_gamma   90.00
#
_symmetry.space_group_name_H-M   'P 1'
#
loop_
_entity.id
_entity.type
_entity.pdbx_description
1 polymer ?
#
loop_
_entity_poly.entity_id
_entity_poly.type
_entity_poly.pdbx_seq_one_letter_code
_entity_poly.pdbx_strand_id
1 'polypeptide(L)'
;GTLIPEKFQSGKFPVMCITGFLLYYTLFEIVAFPMKYLCCSLKQLTVIWGCLLILLFFFVIWKRRRVLADSVRTIPGSTQKNISVLILLLAAVGLAVLLGFNTNTLSTYDSNNYIGLPVASVYSNTLDRVAPYSGTLLEAPEQFYIMNTDTLQSAIVYQVLNIHPLMERKWSFTIAMVILFEMGLYQCANGFFKKKEAEKTVFVILADLVLLFSYSLGGVSQYFAYRTYEGKAIIAYLYMTVI
;
A
#
# COMPACT_ATOMS: atom_id res chain seq x y z
N GLY A 1 5.94 11.82 2.91
CA GLY A 1 5.32 13.11 3.23
C GLY A 1 6.34 14.25 3.32
N THR A 2 7.52 14.03 3.88
CA THR A 2 8.56 15.07 4.12
C THR A 2 9.25 15.57 2.85
N LEU A 3 9.15 14.87 1.73
CA LEU A 3 9.68 15.30 0.43
C LEU A 3 8.72 16.21 -0.33
N ILE A 4 7.46 16.33 0.12
CA ILE A 4 6.44 17.15 -0.52
C ILE A 4 6.66 18.62 -0.15
N PRO A 5 6.53 19.57 -1.10
CA PRO A 5 6.64 21.00 -0.85
C PRO A 5 5.69 21.49 0.25
N GLU A 6 6.13 22.46 1.06
CA GLU A 6 5.38 22.95 2.25
C GLU A 6 3.97 23.44 1.92
N LYS A 7 3.79 24.08 0.75
CA LYS A 7 2.47 24.53 0.29
C LYS A 7 1.43 23.42 0.16
N PHE A 8 1.86 22.14 0.02
CA PHE A 8 0.99 20.98 -0.04
C PHE A 8 0.86 20.26 1.31
N GLN A 9 1.66 20.65 2.33
CA GLN A 9 1.70 19.98 3.64
C GLN A 9 0.69 20.57 4.65
N SER A 10 0.23 21.82 4.44
CA SER A 10 -0.60 22.52 5.40
C SER A 10 -1.96 21.85 5.64
N GLY A 11 -2.11 21.20 6.77
CA GLY A 11 -3.37 20.67 7.31
C GLY A 11 -3.90 19.39 6.68
N LYS A 12 -3.10 18.65 5.89
CA LYS A 12 -3.60 17.50 5.11
C LYS A 12 -2.77 16.24 5.33
N PHE A 13 -2.68 15.79 6.58
CA PHE A 13 -1.98 14.56 6.95
C PHE A 13 -2.38 13.34 6.08
N PRO A 14 -3.67 13.08 5.79
CA PRO A 14 -4.06 11.98 4.91
C PRO A 14 -3.43 12.05 3.51
N VAL A 15 -3.46 13.24 2.88
CA VAL A 15 -2.83 13.45 1.56
C VAL A 15 -1.33 13.19 1.60
N MET A 16 -0.65 13.58 2.68
CA MET A 16 0.78 13.32 2.85
C MET A 16 1.08 11.83 2.95
N CYS A 17 0.26 11.07 3.68
CA CYS A 17 0.42 9.62 3.81
C CYS A 17 0.22 8.93 2.46
N ILE A 18 -0.88 9.23 1.76
CA ILE A 18 -1.19 8.64 0.45
C ILE A 18 -0.11 9.00 -0.57
N THR A 19 0.24 10.28 -0.68
CA THR A 19 1.29 10.71 -1.62
C THR A 19 2.65 10.09 -1.27
N GLY A 20 2.98 9.98 0.01
CA GLY A 20 4.20 9.31 0.47
C GLY A 20 4.25 7.83 0.08
N PHE A 21 3.13 7.13 0.22
CA PHE A 21 2.99 5.73 -0.19
C PHE A 21 3.13 5.57 -1.72
N LEU A 22 2.44 6.41 -2.49
CA LEU A 22 2.53 6.39 -3.95
C LEU A 22 3.94 6.71 -4.44
N LEU A 23 4.62 7.71 -3.85
CA LEU A 23 6.02 8.02 -4.16
C LEU A 23 6.96 6.86 -3.83
N TYR A 24 6.74 6.16 -2.72
CA TYR A 24 7.52 4.98 -2.34
C TYR A 24 7.43 3.90 -3.42
N TYR A 25 6.22 3.57 -3.89
CA TYR A 25 6.02 2.58 -4.95
C TYR A 25 6.57 3.07 -6.30
N THR A 26 6.40 4.34 -6.65
CA THR A 26 6.96 4.91 -7.87
C THR A 26 8.49 4.87 -7.89
N LEU A 27 9.14 5.21 -6.77
CA LEU A 27 10.59 5.11 -6.65
C LEU A 27 11.06 3.66 -6.74
N PHE A 28 10.32 2.73 -6.14
CA PHE A 28 10.62 1.31 -6.25
C PHE A 28 10.52 0.83 -7.70
N GLU A 29 9.46 1.22 -8.42
CA GLU A 29 9.26 0.89 -9.84
C GLU A 29 10.43 1.38 -10.70
N ILE A 30 10.89 2.62 -10.50
CA ILE A 30 12.03 3.21 -11.22
C ILE A 30 13.30 2.38 -11.03
N VAL A 31 13.50 1.78 -9.86
CA VAL A 31 14.68 0.95 -9.57
C VAL A 31 14.46 -0.50 -10.03
N ALA A 32 13.33 -1.08 -9.70
CA ALA A 32 13.06 -2.50 -9.90
C ALA A 32 12.81 -2.86 -11.37
N PHE A 33 12.12 -2.00 -12.13
CA PHE A 33 11.80 -2.28 -13.53
C PHE A 33 13.07 -2.47 -14.40
N PRO A 34 14.06 -1.56 -14.43
CA PRO A 34 15.26 -1.79 -15.23
C PRO A 34 16.07 -3.02 -14.75
N MET A 35 16.11 -3.28 -13.44
CA MET A 35 16.80 -4.45 -12.91
C MET A 35 16.09 -5.75 -13.31
N LYS A 36 14.77 -5.75 -13.32
CA LYS A 36 13.96 -6.88 -13.80
C LYS A 36 14.18 -7.11 -15.30
N TYR A 37 14.16 -6.05 -16.10
CA TYR A 37 14.43 -6.11 -17.54
C TYR A 37 15.84 -6.67 -17.85
N LEU A 38 16.84 -6.27 -17.07
CA LEU A 38 18.23 -6.75 -17.19
C LEU A 38 18.46 -8.13 -16.54
N CYS A 39 17.42 -8.79 -16.07
CA CYS A 39 17.48 -10.10 -15.42
C CYS A 39 18.46 -10.15 -14.22
N CYS A 40 18.56 -9.07 -13.47
CA CYS A 40 19.37 -9.02 -12.24
C CYS A 40 18.86 -10.01 -11.18
N SER A 41 19.65 -10.23 -10.12
CA SER A 41 19.24 -11.09 -9.00
C SER A 41 18.40 -10.33 -7.98
N LEU A 42 17.54 -11.04 -7.23
CA LEU A 42 16.77 -10.47 -6.13
C LEU A 42 17.68 -9.88 -5.05
N LYS A 43 18.81 -10.54 -4.73
CA LYS A 43 19.78 -10.02 -3.76
C LYS A 43 20.35 -8.66 -4.17
N GLN A 44 20.67 -8.47 -5.45
CA GLN A 44 21.14 -7.17 -5.96
C GLN A 44 20.06 -6.10 -5.79
N LEU A 45 18.81 -6.39 -6.16
CA LEU A 45 17.70 -5.47 -5.97
C LEU A 45 17.50 -5.12 -4.49
N THR A 46 17.55 -6.12 -3.61
CA THR A 46 17.39 -5.92 -2.16
C THR A 46 18.46 -4.98 -1.60
N VAL A 47 19.72 -5.18 -1.98
CA VAL A 47 20.84 -4.33 -1.53
C VAL A 47 20.69 -2.89 -2.07
N ILE A 48 20.46 -2.73 -3.37
CA ILE A 48 20.31 -1.42 -4.00
C ILE A 48 19.13 -0.66 -3.38
N TRP A 49 17.98 -1.31 -3.25
CA TRP A 49 16.79 -0.71 -2.65
C TRP A 49 17.01 -0.37 -1.17
N GLY A 50 17.61 -1.27 -0.40
CA GLY A 50 17.95 -1.04 1.00
C GLY A 50 18.89 0.16 1.18
N CYS A 51 19.97 0.25 0.38
CA CYS A 51 20.87 1.39 0.40
C CYS A 51 20.14 2.70 0.06
N LEU A 52 19.28 2.68 -0.95
CA LEU A 52 18.50 3.87 -1.36
C LEU A 52 17.55 4.31 -0.23
N LEU A 53 16.86 3.39 0.42
CA LEU A 53 15.99 3.70 1.56
C LEU A 53 16.77 4.30 2.74
N ILE A 54 17.94 3.76 3.06
CA ILE A 54 18.82 4.28 4.11
C ILE A 54 19.29 5.70 3.76
N LEU A 55 19.71 5.94 2.53
CA LEU A 55 20.11 7.26 2.06
C LEU A 55 18.95 8.26 2.12
N LEU A 56 17.77 7.88 1.67
CA LEU A 56 16.57 8.71 1.75
C LEU A 56 16.20 9.01 3.21
N PHE A 57 16.30 8.03 4.11
CA PHE A 57 16.02 8.23 5.53
C PHE A 57 16.96 9.27 6.15
N PHE A 58 18.27 9.14 5.94
CA PHE A 58 19.23 10.12 6.46
C PHE A 58 19.08 11.50 5.81
N PHE A 59 18.79 11.55 4.50
CA PHE A 59 18.52 12.82 3.79
C PHE A 59 17.30 13.54 4.38
N VAL A 60 16.21 12.80 4.64
CA VAL A 60 14.99 13.36 5.24
C VAL A 60 15.24 13.85 6.66
N ILE A 61 15.95 13.08 7.50
CA ILE A 61 16.32 13.50 8.85
C ILE A 61 17.17 14.78 8.80
N TRP A 62 18.20 14.79 7.96
CA TRP A 62 19.10 15.95 7.84
C TRP A 62 18.35 17.21 7.39
N LYS A 63 17.51 17.08 6.35
CA LYS A 63 16.77 18.22 5.78
C LYS A 63 15.64 18.71 6.70
N ARG A 64 14.97 17.82 7.45
CA ARG A 64 13.76 18.11 8.21
C ARG A 64 13.94 18.01 9.73
N ARG A 65 15.18 17.96 10.21
CA ARG A 65 15.48 17.82 11.65
C ARG A 65 14.75 18.83 12.55
N ARG A 66 14.59 20.08 12.11
CA ARG A 66 13.90 21.13 12.86
C ARG A 66 12.38 20.87 12.92
N VAL A 67 11.76 20.58 11.78
CA VAL A 67 10.31 20.29 11.68
C VAL A 67 9.95 19.03 12.46
N LEU A 68 10.79 18.00 12.44
CA LEU A 68 10.57 16.78 13.23
C LEU A 68 10.63 17.06 14.73
N ALA A 69 11.58 17.86 15.18
CA ALA A 69 11.69 18.25 16.58
C ALA A 69 10.46 19.06 17.07
N ASP A 70 9.93 19.95 16.23
CA ASP A 70 8.75 20.77 16.55
C ASP A 70 7.46 19.94 16.53
N SER A 71 7.34 18.99 15.60
CA SER A 71 6.14 18.12 15.47
C SER A 71 5.94 17.19 16.67
N VAL A 72 7.03 16.74 17.29
CA VAL A 72 6.95 15.91 18.52
C VAL A 72 6.43 16.70 19.72
N ARG A 73 6.60 18.05 19.72
CA ARG A 73 6.16 18.92 20.82
C ARG A 73 4.71 19.37 20.74
N THR A 74 4.07 19.25 19.58
CA THR A 74 2.72 19.78 19.35
C THR A 74 1.73 18.64 19.10
N ILE A 75 1.16 18.04 20.15
CA ILE A 75 -0.04 17.20 20.07
C ILE A 75 -1.24 18.09 20.36
N PRO A 76 -2.05 18.48 19.36
CA PRO A 76 -3.20 19.35 19.61
C PRO A 76 -4.37 18.55 20.19
N GLY A 77 -4.81 18.93 21.39
CA GLY A 77 -5.94 18.33 22.07
C GLY A 77 -7.29 18.99 21.75
N SER A 78 -8.02 18.49 20.78
CA SER A 78 -9.47 18.68 20.70
C SER A 78 -10.14 17.32 20.91
N THR A 79 -10.85 17.14 22.03
CA THR A 79 -11.45 15.89 22.45
C THR A 79 -12.41 15.31 21.39
N GLN A 80 -13.23 16.15 20.77
CA GLN A 80 -14.20 15.71 19.75
C GLN A 80 -13.53 15.22 18.45
N LYS A 81 -12.46 15.87 18.02
CA LYS A 81 -11.67 15.43 16.87
C LYS A 81 -10.95 14.11 17.15
N ASN A 82 -10.52 13.91 18.37
CA ASN A 82 -9.86 12.67 18.79
C ASN A 82 -10.83 11.48 18.80
N ILE A 83 -12.11 11.69 19.20
CA ILE A 83 -13.14 10.64 19.17
C ILE A 83 -13.46 10.23 17.73
N SER A 84 -13.66 11.16 16.80
CA SER A 84 -13.91 10.85 15.38
C SER A 84 -12.75 10.07 14.76
N VAL A 85 -11.51 10.49 15.03
CA VAL A 85 -10.31 9.78 14.54
C VAL A 85 -10.22 8.38 15.15
N LEU A 86 -10.57 8.21 16.44
CA LEU A 86 -10.57 6.90 17.08
C LEU A 86 -11.62 5.97 16.47
N ILE A 87 -12.83 6.46 16.21
CA ILE A 87 -13.90 5.68 15.56
C ILE A 87 -13.45 5.23 14.17
N LEU A 88 -12.89 6.12 13.35
CA LEU A 88 -12.40 5.78 12.01
C LEU A 88 -11.23 4.77 12.08
N LEU A 89 -10.32 4.94 13.04
CA LEU A 89 -9.23 3.98 13.21
C LEU A 89 -9.75 2.60 13.60
N LEU A 90 -10.74 2.51 14.50
CA LEU A 90 -11.35 1.25 14.89
C LEU A 90 -12.14 0.62 13.73
N ALA A 91 -12.83 1.42 12.91
CA ALA A 91 -13.50 0.96 11.70
C ALA A 91 -12.50 0.41 10.69
N ALA A 92 -11.41 1.14 10.42
CA ALA A 92 -10.34 0.71 9.52
C ALA A 92 -9.67 -0.59 9.99
N VAL A 93 -9.38 -0.71 11.28
CA VAL A 93 -8.81 -1.95 11.85
C VAL A 93 -9.80 -3.10 11.74
N GLY A 94 -11.07 -2.89 12.11
CA GLY A 94 -12.13 -3.89 11.99
C GLY A 94 -12.30 -4.38 10.54
N LEU A 95 -12.34 -3.46 9.60
CA LEU A 95 -12.43 -3.74 8.17
C LEU A 95 -11.20 -4.50 7.66
N ALA A 96 -9.99 -4.08 8.02
CA ALA A 96 -8.76 -4.76 7.65
C ALA A 96 -8.69 -6.19 8.19
N VAL A 97 -9.17 -6.41 9.42
CA VAL A 97 -9.28 -7.75 10.02
C VAL A 97 -10.27 -8.60 9.24
N LEU A 98 -11.46 -8.09 8.92
CA LEU A 98 -12.46 -8.81 8.12
C LEU A 98 -11.91 -9.20 6.74
N LEU A 99 -11.24 -8.28 6.06
CA LEU A 99 -10.65 -8.52 4.74
C LEU A 99 -9.46 -9.50 4.81
N GLY A 100 -8.64 -9.42 5.86
CA GLY A 100 -7.51 -10.33 6.10
C GLY A 100 -7.94 -11.77 6.33
N PHE A 101 -9.05 -11.99 7.06
CA PHE A 101 -9.61 -13.33 7.29
C PHE A 101 -10.41 -13.87 6.10
N ASN A 102 -10.74 -13.05 5.11
CA ASN A 102 -11.46 -13.53 3.95
C ASN A 102 -10.59 -14.45 3.09
N THR A 103 -10.82 -15.77 3.19
CA THR A 103 -10.03 -16.81 2.52
C THR A 103 -10.57 -17.20 1.14
N ASN A 104 -11.78 -16.78 0.79
CA ASN A 104 -12.46 -17.22 -0.45
C ASN A 104 -11.76 -16.80 -1.76
N THR A 105 -10.70 -16.02 -1.67
CA THR A 105 -10.00 -15.43 -2.81
C THR A 105 -8.69 -16.10 -3.16
N LEU A 106 -8.20 -17.05 -2.34
CA LEU A 106 -6.91 -17.69 -2.53
C LEU A 106 -6.88 -18.72 -3.68
N SER A 107 -8.03 -19.04 -4.28
CA SER A 107 -8.15 -20.01 -5.37
C SER A 107 -8.14 -19.40 -6.77
N THR A 108 -7.97 -18.08 -6.89
CA THR A 108 -7.96 -17.42 -8.19
C THR A 108 -6.56 -17.45 -8.84
N TYR A 109 -6.52 -17.48 -10.18
CA TYR A 109 -5.27 -17.41 -10.94
C TYR A 109 -4.40 -16.22 -10.54
N ASP A 110 -5.01 -15.05 -10.37
CA ASP A 110 -4.31 -13.82 -9.98
C ASP A 110 -3.69 -13.93 -8.57
N SER A 111 -4.37 -14.56 -7.61
CA SER A 111 -3.83 -14.69 -6.24
C SER A 111 -2.56 -15.54 -6.22
N ASN A 112 -2.47 -16.57 -7.05
CA ASN A 112 -1.26 -17.37 -7.17
C ASN A 112 -0.09 -16.55 -7.74
N ASN A 113 -0.33 -15.62 -8.66
CA ASN A 113 0.71 -14.72 -9.15
C ASN A 113 1.20 -13.78 -8.04
N TYR A 114 0.31 -13.12 -7.31
CA TYR A 114 0.70 -12.17 -6.26
C TYR A 114 1.39 -12.82 -5.04
N ILE A 115 1.20 -14.11 -4.85
CA ILE A 115 1.82 -14.86 -3.75
C ILE A 115 2.92 -15.78 -4.27
N GLY A 116 2.69 -16.47 -5.37
CA GLY A 116 3.62 -17.46 -5.92
C GLY A 116 4.88 -16.83 -6.53
N LEU A 117 4.74 -15.72 -7.29
CA LEU A 117 5.89 -15.03 -7.87
C LEU A 117 6.91 -14.55 -6.84
N PRO A 118 6.51 -13.84 -5.75
CA PRO A 118 7.44 -13.46 -4.68
C PRO A 118 8.17 -14.65 -4.07
N VAL A 119 7.45 -15.74 -3.80
CA VAL A 119 8.03 -16.96 -3.23
C VAL A 119 9.04 -17.56 -4.20
N ALA A 120 8.66 -17.74 -5.46
CA ALA A 120 9.54 -18.27 -6.50
C ALA A 120 10.78 -17.39 -6.69
N SER A 121 10.63 -16.05 -6.65
CA SER A 121 11.73 -15.10 -6.76
C SER A 121 12.73 -15.22 -5.62
N VAL A 122 12.28 -15.48 -4.39
CA VAL A 122 13.19 -15.67 -3.24
C VAL A 122 13.98 -16.99 -3.37
N TYR A 123 13.31 -18.11 -3.69
CA TYR A 123 13.96 -19.41 -3.81
C TYR A 123 14.92 -19.49 -4.99
N SER A 124 14.58 -18.87 -6.12
CA SER A 124 15.43 -18.86 -7.33
C SER A 124 16.46 -17.74 -7.34
N ASN A 125 16.34 -16.76 -6.46
CA ASN A 125 17.12 -15.51 -6.47
C ASN A 125 17.01 -14.77 -7.81
N THR A 126 15.82 -14.75 -8.43
CA THR A 126 15.53 -14.08 -9.69
C THR A 126 14.44 -13.03 -9.51
N LEU A 127 14.23 -12.18 -10.51
CA LEU A 127 13.18 -11.17 -10.52
C LEU A 127 12.04 -11.65 -11.44
N ASP A 128 11.09 -12.41 -10.85
CA ASP A 128 9.89 -12.95 -11.51
C ASP A 128 10.18 -13.77 -12.78
N ARG A 129 11.29 -14.51 -12.80
CA ARG A 129 11.68 -15.36 -13.94
C ARG A 129 11.26 -16.82 -13.78
N VAL A 130 10.71 -17.19 -12.65
CA VAL A 130 10.20 -18.56 -12.44
C VAL A 130 8.69 -18.53 -12.55
N ALA A 131 8.15 -19.30 -13.48
CA ALA A 131 6.73 -19.44 -13.64
C ALA A 131 6.11 -20.09 -12.39
N PRO A 132 5.17 -19.44 -11.69
CA PRO A 132 4.72 -19.87 -10.36
C PRO A 132 3.93 -21.18 -10.38
N TYR A 133 3.44 -21.59 -11.55
CA TYR A 133 2.66 -22.82 -11.72
C TYR A 133 3.50 -24.04 -12.11
N SER A 134 4.49 -23.84 -12.95
CA SER A 134 5.32 -24.95 -13.49
C SER A 134 6.68 -25.05 -12.81
N GLY A 135 7.13 -24.01 -12.11
CA GLY A 135 8.47 -23.93 -11.56
C GLY A 135 9.57 -23.79 -12.62
N THR A 136 9.19 -23.59 -13.89
CA THR A 136 10.17 -23.47 -14.99
C THR A 136 10.85 -22.11 -14.95
N LEU A 137 12.17 -22.11 -15.12
CA LEU A 137 12.94 -20.89 -15.27
C LEU A 137 12.80 -20.36 -16.71
N LEU A 138 12.34 -19.13 -16.82
CA LEU A 138 12.19 -18.42 -18.09
C LEU A 138 13.50 -17.67 -18.43
N GLU A 139 13.79 -17.52 -19.72
CA GLU A 139 14.93 -16.72 -20.18
C GLU A 139 14.78 -15.25 -19.82
N ALA A 140 13.54 -14.73 -19.85
CA ALA A 140 13.17 -13.38 -19.44
C ALA A 140 11.85 -13.42 -18.65
N PRO A 141 11.53 -12.37 -17.84
CA PRO A 141 10.21 -12.24 -17.24
C PRO A 141 9.11 -12.21 -18.31
N GLU A 142 7.94 -12.78 -18.00
CA GLU A 142 6.80 -12.75 -18.91
C GLU A 142 6.47 -11.30 -19.31
N GLN A 143 6.31 -11.05 -20.61
CA GLN A 143 6.10 -9.69 -21.15
C GLN A 143 4.90 -8.98 -20.50
N PHE A 144 3.84 -9.73 -20.20
CA PHE A 144 2.65 -9.19 -19.54
C PHE A 144 2.91 -8.66 -18.12
N TYR A 145 3.85 -9.26 -17.41
CA TYR A 145 4.17 -8.90 -16.02
C TYR A 145 5.46 -8.08 -15.90
N ILE A 146 6.12 -7.73 -16.99
CA ILE A 146 7.43 -7.06 -16.93
C ILE A 146 7.37 -5.73 -16.20
N MET A 147 6.26 -4.99 -16.36
CA MET A 147 6.03 -3.70 -15.69
C MET A 147 5.44 -3.86 -14.28
N ASN A 148 5.05 -5.06 -13.87
CA ASN A 148 4.55 -5.28 -12.53
C ASN A 148 5.71 -5.62 -11.60
N THR A 149 6.11 -4.70 -10.75
CA THR A 149 7.21 -4.88 -9.79
C THR A 149 6.72 -4.96 -8.35
N ASP A 150 5.43 -4.80 -8.07
CA ASP A 150 4.89 -4.83 -6.71
C ASP A 150 5.08 -6.19 -6.01
N THR A 151 5.11 -7.29 -6.78
CA THR A 151 5.43 -8.64 -6.30
C THR A 151 6.85 -8.72 -5.73
N LEU A 152 7.81 -7.99 -6.31
CA LEU A 152 9.19 -7.94 -5.87
C LEU A 152 9.35 -7.24 -4.51
N GLN A 153 8.44 -6.33 -4.16
CA GLN A 153 8.39 -5.76 -2.80
C GLN A 153 8.17 -6.84 -1.76
N SER A 154 7.20 -7.72 -1.98
CA SER A 154 6.90 -8.84 -1.09
C SER A 154 8.06 -9.84 -1.04
N ALA A 155 8.74 -10.05 -2.17
CA ALA A 155 9.94 -10.88 -2.22
C ALA A 155 11.09 -10.30 -1.36
N ILE A 156 11.31 -8.98 -1.41
CA ILE A 156 12.30 -8.29 -0.57
C ILE A 156 11.92 -8.41 0.92
N VAL A 157 10.65 -8.17 1.26
CA VAL A 157 10.16 -8.31 2.65
C VAL A 157 10.40 -9.74 3.15
N TYR A 158 10.10 -10.74 2.32
CA TYR A 158 10.36 -12.14 2.67
C TYR A 158 11.86 -12.41 2.85
N GLN A 159 12.69 -11.92 1.95
CA GLN A 159 14.15 -12.13 2.00
C GLN A 159 14.78 -11.49 3.24
N VAL A 160 14.30 -10.29 3.66
CA VAL A 160 14.91 -9.51 4.74
C VAL A 160 14.31 -9.85 6.11
N LEU A 161 12.98 -9.98 6.19
CA LEU A 161 12.25 -10.13 7.45
C LEU A 161 11.74 -11.55 7.68
N ASN A 162 11.91 -12.45 6.72
CA ASN A 162 11.36 -13.81 6.73
C ASN A 162 9.84 -13.87 6.94
N ILE A 163 9.13 -12.81 6.51
CA ILE A 163 7.66 -12.77 6.53
C ILE A 163 7.15 -13.30 5.19
N HIS A 164 6.47 -14.46 5.25
CA HIS A 164 5.97 -15.10 4.04
C HIS A 164 5.03 -14.17 3.25
N PRO A 165 5.12 -14.09 1.89
CA PRO A 165 4.33 -13.19 1.07
C PRO A 165 2.81 -13.29 1.28
N LEU A 166 2.30 -14.48 1.61
CA LEU A 166 0.90 -14.67 1.99
C LEU A 166 0.52 -13.82 3.21
N MET A 167 1.36 -13.85 4.25
CA MET A 167 1.12 -13.09 5.49
C MET A 167 1.30 -11.58 5.24
N GLU A 168 2.33 -11.22 4.50
CA GLU A 168 2.58 -9.81 4.15
C GLU A 168 1.40 -9.23 3.36
N ARG A 169 0.95 -9.89 2.29
CA ARG A 169 -0.13 -9.42 1.43
C ARG A 169 -1.48 -9.41 2.12
N LYS A 170 -1.84 -10.50 2.81
CA LYS A 170 -3.14 -10.62 3.48
C LYS A 170 -3.27 -9.71 4.69
N TRP A 171 -2.18 -9.41 5.41
CA TRP A 171 -2.24 -8.62 6.63
C TRP A 171 -1.60 -7.25 6.46
N SER A 172 -0.29 -7.18 6.32
CA SER A 172 0.43 -5.90 6.36
C SER A 172 0.03 -4.99 5.22
N PHE A 173 -0.02 -5.51 4.00
CA PHE A 173 -0.42 -4.74 2.81
C PHE A 173 -1.90 -4.37 2.86
N THR A 174 -2.79 -5.32 3.17
CA THR A 174 -4.23 -5.07 3.29
C THR A 174 -4.54 -4.03 4.35
N ILE A 175 -3.93 -4.11 5.55
CA ILE A 175 -4.08 -3.10 6.61
C ILE A 175 -3.64 -1.72 6.10
N ALA A 176 -2.47 -1.64 5.47
CA ALA A 176 -1.97 -0.38 4.94
C ALA A 176 -2.92 0.20 3.89
N MET A 177 -3.41 -0.63 2.97
CA MET A 177 -4.33 -0.21 1.91
C MET A 177 -5.66 0.29 2.47
N VAL A 178 -6.24 -0.41 3.45
CA VAL A 178 -7.50 0.01 4.10
C VAL A 178 -7.32 1.35 4.80
N ILE A 179 -6.25 1.50 5.60
CA ILE A 179 -5.99 2.77 6.31
C ILE A 179 -5.81 3.93 5.32
N LEU A 180 -5.07 3.73 4.25
CA LEU A 180 -4.84 4.77 3.25
C LEU A 180 -6.12 5.10 2.47
N PHE A 181 -6.94 4.11 2.17
CA PHE A 181 -8.24 4.30 1.54
C PHE A 181 -9.20 5.10 2.43
N GLU A 182 -9.31 4.74 3.71
CA GLU A 182 -10.08 5.49 4.70
C GLU A 182 -9.61 6.95 4.81
N MET A 183 -8.30 7.17 4.80
CA MET A 183 -7.72 8.51 4.76
C MET A 183 -8.15 9.27 3.49
N GLY A 184 -8.22 8.59 2.35
CA GLY A 184 -8.71 9.15 1.09
C GLY A 184 -10.18 9.54 1.17
N LEU A 185 -11.05 8.64 1.65
CA LEU A 185 -12.48 8.90 1.86
C LEU A 185 -12.70 10.06 2.83
N TYR A 186 -11.95 10.10 3.93
CA TYR A 186 -12.04 11.21 4.87
C TYR A 186 -11.62 12.54 4.21
N GLN A 187 -10.61 12.52 3.34
CA GLN A 187 -10.21 13.72 2.60
C GLN A 187 -11.29 14.17 1.60
N CYS A 188 -11.96 13.23 0.92
CA CYS A 188 -13.13 13.53 0.08
C CYS A 188 -14.24 14.15 0.93
N ALA A 189 -14.57 13.57 2.09
CA ALA A 189 -15.56 14.11 3.03
C ALA A 189 -15.23 15.53 3.49
N ASN A 190 -13.96 15.88 3.65
CA ASN A 190 -13.52 17.25 3.95
C ASN A 190 -13.94 18.29 2.89
N GLY A 191 -13.99 17.87 1.63
CA GLY A 191 -14.47 18.69 0.53
C GLY A 191 -15.96 19.04 0.66
N PHE A 192 -16.77 18.06 1.10
CA PHE A 192 -18.23 18.21 1.20
C PHE A 192 -18.69 18.83 2.53
N PHE A 193 -18.15 18.38 3.65
CA PHE A 193 -18.69 18.69 4.99
C PHE A 193 -17.85 19.68 5.80
N LYS A 194 -16.73 20.17 5.29
CA LYS A 194 -15.85 21.20 5.89
C LYS A 194 -15.63 21.03 7.41
N LYS A 195 -16.35 21.75 8.26
CA LYS A 195 -16.18 21.77 9.72
C LYS A 195 -17.01 20.74 10.49
N LYS A 196 -17.79 19.91 9.82
CA LYS A 196 -18.74 18.97 10.44
C LYS A 196 -18.11 17.58 10.62
N GLU A 197 -17.34 17.38 11.68
CA GLU A 197 -16.56 16.15 11.88
C GLU A 197 -17.43 14.87 11.99
N ALA A 198 -18.61 14.97 12.64
CA ALA A 198 -19.53 13.83 12.73
C ALA A 198 -20.07 13.39 11.34
N GLU A 199 -20.42 14.35 10.48
CA GLU A 199 -20.91 14.06 9.13
C GLU A 199 -19.83 13.42 8.25
N LYS A 200 -18.56 13.82 8.39
CA LYS A 200 -17.43 13.19 7.71
C LYS A 200 -17.27 11.72 8.14
N THR A 201 -17.33 11.47 9.45
CA THR A 201 -17.23 10.11 9.99
C THR A 201 -18.37 9.23 9.47
N VAL A 202 -19.60 9.74 9.50
CA VAL A 202 -20.78 9.02 8.96
C VAL A 202 -20.62 8.75 7.46
N PHE A 203 -20.13 9.72 6.69
CA PHE A 203 -19.88 9.55 5.25
C PHE A 203 -18.90 8.40 4.99
N VAL A 204 -17.76 8.34 5.71
CA VAL A 204 -16.77 7.28 5.54
C VAL A 204 -17.38 5.92 5.89
N ILE A 205 -18.04 5.79 7.04
CA ILE A 205 -18.69 4.54 7.45
C ILE A 205 -19.76 4.09 6.44
N LEU A 206 -20.58 5.01 5.93
CA LEU A 206 -21.57 4.67 4.90
C LEU A 206 -20.92 4.22 3.59
N ALA A 207 -19.81 4.84 3.18
CA ALA A 207 -19.06 4.42 2.00
C ALA A 207 -18.52 2.98 2.17
N ASP A 208 -17.98 2.66 3.34
CA ASP A 208 -17.50 1.30 3.65
C ASP A 208 -18.63 0.27 3.63
N LEU A 209 -19.78 0.61 4.22
CA LEU A 209 -20.96 -0.26 4.18
C LEU A 209 -21.44 -0.48 2.74
N VAL A 210 -21.49 0.57 1.94
CA VAL A 210 -21.83 0.45 0.50
C VAL A 210 -20.82 -0.45 -0.21
N LEU A 211 -19.53 -0.29 0.02
CA LEU A 211 -18.49 -1.12 -0.58
C LEU A 211 -18.54 -2.58 -0.13
N LEU A 212 -18.91 -2.84 1.11
CA LEU A 212 -19.05 -4.20 1.62
C LEU A 212 -20.29 -4.92 1.11
N PHE A 213 -21.42 -4.21 1.00
CA PHE A 213 -22.73 -4.81 0.75
C PHE A 213 -23.27 -4.64 -0.67
N SER A 214 -22.76 -3.68 -1.48
CA SER A 214 -23.14 -3.56 -2.88
C SER A 214 -22.36 -4.54 -3.78
N TYR A 215 -22.49 -5.82 -3.46
CA TYR A 215 -21.82 -6.87 -4.20
C TYR A 215 -22.36 -6.99 -5.63
N SER A 216 -21.52 -6.71 -6.62
CA SER A 216 -21.78 -7.03 -8.02
C SER A 216 -20.55 -7.70 -8.62
N LEU A 217 -20.75 -8.74 -9.43
CA LEU A 217 -19.68 -9.44 -10.14
C LEU A 217 -18.87 -8.43 -10.99
N GLY A 218 -17.57 -8.34 -10.73
CA GLY A 218 -16.67 -7.40 -11.43
C GLY A 218 -16.76 -5.93 -10.96
N GLY A 219 -17.57 -5.63 -9.95
CA GLY A 219 -17.70 -4.28 -9.40
C GLY A 219 -16.59 -3.89 -8.41
N VAL A 220 -16.52 -2.60 -8.08
CA VAL A 220 -15.54 -2.04 -7.11
C VAL A 220 -15.63 -2.74 -5.76
N SER A 221 -16.83 -3.06 -5.28
CA SER A 221 -17.08 -3.79 -4.03
C SER A 221 -16.47 -5.19 -4.03
N GLN A 222 -16.48 -5.90 -5.15
CA GLN A 222 -15.81 -7.21 -5.25
C GLN A 222 -14.29 -7.06 -5.08
N TYR A 223 -13.69 -6.07 -5.75
CA TYR A 223 -12.26 -5.81 -5.59
C TYR A 223 -11.92 -5.41 -4.16
N PHE A 224 -12.74 -4.57 -3.53
CA PHE A 224 -12.54 -4.15 -2.15
C PHE A 224 -12.66 -5.34 -1.18
N ALA A 225 -13.72 -6.14 -1.27
CA ALA A 225 -13.96 -7.24 -0.34
C ALA A 225 -12.97 -8.42 -0.50
N TYR A 226 -12.51 -8.68 -1.73
CA TYR A 226 -11.79 -9.92 -2.03
C TYR A 226 -10.36 -9.73 -2.56
N ARG A 227 -10.00 -8.56 -3.09
CA ARG A 227 -8.76 -8.36 -3.85
C ARG A 227 -7.91 -7.18 -3.34
N THR A 228 -8.14 -6.70 -2.12
CA THR A 228 -7.39 -5.58 -1.53
C THR A 228 -5.90 -5.87 -1.37
N TYR A 229 -5.50 -7.15 -1.31
CA TYR A 229 -4.12 -7.58 -1.24
C TYR A 229 -3.37 -7.55 -2.59
N GLU A 230 -4.04 -7.24 -3.69
CA GLU A 230 -3.42 -7.16 -5.02
C GLU A 230 -2.89 -5.75 -5.29
N GLY A 231 -1.80 -5.66 -6.09
CA GLY A 231 -1.25 -4.36 -6.50
C GLY A 231 -2.23 -3.46 -7.24
N LYS A 232 -3.23 -4.04 -7.92
CA LYS A 232 -4.33 -3.30 -8.57
C LYS A 232 -5.13 -2.44 -7.59
N ALA A 233 -5.18 -2.81 -6.30
CA ALA A 233 -5.84 -2.04 -5.26
C ALA A 233 -5.20 -0.66 -5.06
N ILE A 234 -3.88 -0.52 -5.26
CA ILE A 234 -3.18 0.76 -5.21
C ILE A 234 -3.82 1.75 -6.20
N ILE A 235 -4.05 1.31 -7.43
CA ILE A 235 -4.64 2.16 -8.47
C ILE A 235 -6.11 2.42 -8.15
N ALA A 236 -6.88 1.37 -7.83
CA ALA A 236 -8.32 1.48 -7.61
C ALA A 236 -8.69 2.37 -6.42
N TYR A 237 -7.92 2.32 -5.32
CA TYR A 237 -8.29 2.97 -4.08
C TYR A 237 -7.49 4.23 -3.77
N LEU A 238 -6.23 4.32 -4.17
CA LEU A 238 -5.39 5.46 -3.83
C LEU A 238 -5.34 6.51 -4.94
N TYR A 239 -5.12 6.10 -6.18
CA TYR A 239 -5.10 7.07 -7.29
C TYR A 239 -6.46 7.73 -7.49
N MET A 240 -7.56 6.94 -7.43
CA MET A 240 -8.92 7.46 -7.63
C MET A 240 -9.40 8.38 -6.49
N THR A 241 -8.81 8.30 -5.31
CA THR A 241 -9.17 9.20 -4.18
C THR A 241 -8.34 10.48 -4.14
N VAL A 242 -7.26 10.58 -4.92
CA VAL A 242 -6.36 11.75 -4.94
C VAL A 242 -6.64 12.68 -6.13
N ILE A 243 -7.21 12.15 -7.21
CA ILE A 243 -7.64 12.92 -8.41
C ILE A 243 -8.97 13.60 -8.12
#